data_2b64558d646f19da7f066eb1649dcf5a
#
_entry.id   2b64558d646f19da7f066eb1649dcf5a
#
_cell.length_a   1.000
_cell.length_b   1.000
_cell.length_c   1.000
_cell.angle_alpha   90.00
_cell.angle_beta   90.00
_cell.angle_gamma   90.00
#
_symmetry.space_group_name_H-M   'P 1'
#
loop_
_entity.id
_entity.type
_entity.pdbx_description
1 polymer ?
#
loop_
_entity_poly.entity_id
_entity_poly.type
_entity_poly.pdbx_seq_one_letter_code
_entity_poly.pdbx_strand_id
1 'polypeptide(L)'
;MAITSAICSSFKQELLQGKHSFESSGGHTFKLALFDSDASLGAATTDYSTSEEITNTSGSAYSAGGATLTNSGVSLSSTTAFTDFSDVTYTSASFTANGAMIYNTTTDGGSGTTDAVAIIAFGCDKTASNGTFKIEFPAADASNAIIRLA
;
A
#
# COMPACT_ATOMS: atom_id res chain seq x y z
N MET A 1 1.74 -1.14 -20.17
CA MET A 1 0.88 -1.04 -19.00
C MET A 1 1.40 0.09 -18.13
N ALA A 2 0.60 0.64 -17.25
CA ALA A 2 1.00 1.80 -16.46
C ALA A 2 0.52 1.70 -15.02
N ILE A 3 1.41 2.00 -14.08
CA ILE A 3 1.07 2.20 -12.68
C ILE A 3 0.96 3.72 -12.45
N THR A 4 -0.18 4.17 -11.94
CA THR A 4 -0.42 5.57 -11.63
C THR A 4 -0.76 5.73 -10.15
N SER A 5 -0.03 6.59 -9.44
CA SER A 5 -0.30 6.86 -8.03
C SER A 5 -1.70 7.43 -7.85
N ALA A 6 -2.48 6.81 -6.99
CA ALA A 6 -3.86 7.22 -6.69
C ALA A 6 -4.36 6.59 -5.40
N ILE A 7 -5.27 7.27 -4.73
CA ILE A 7 -6.19 6.64 -3.77
C ILE A 7 -7.30 5.97 -4.60
N CYS A 8 -7.56 4.69 -4.34
CA CYS A 8 -8.53 3.92 -5.10
C CYS A 8 -9.95 4.47 -4.94
N SER A 9 -10.72 4.50 -6.02
CA SER A 9 -12.07 5.06 -6.00
C SER A 9 -13.03 4.22 -5.16
N SER A 10 -12.90 2.88 -5.22
CA SER A 10 -13.65 1.96 -4.35
C SER A 10 -13.38 2.22 -2.87
N PHE A 11 -12.11 2.40 -2.51
CA PHE A 11 -11.72 2.70 -1.13
C PHE A 11 -12.42 3.95 -0.58
N LYS A 12 -12.54 5.01 -1.38
CA LYS A 12 -13.24 6.24 -0.94
C LYS A 12 -14.70 5.98 -0.58
N GLN A 13 -15.38 5.16 -1.39
CA GLN A 13 -16.76 4.74 -1.11
C GLN A 13 -16.81 3.87 0.15
N GLU A 14 -15.94 2.89 0.24
CA GLU A 14 -15.87 1.93 1.35
C GLU A 14 -15.52 2.61 2.67
N LEU A 15 -14.67 3.64 2.64
CA LEU A 15 -14.34 4.46 3.81
C LEU A 15 -15.59 5.15 4.38
N LEU A 16 -16.44 5.72 3.50
CA LEU A 16 -17.71 6.33 3.92
C LEU A 16 -18.72 5.30 4.41
N GLN A 17 -18.59 4.04 4.02
CA GLN A 17 -19.41 2.92 4.49
C GLN A 17 -18.89 2.31 5.80
N GLY A 18 -17.76 2.80 6.33
CA GLY A 18 -17.16 2.29 7.55
C GLY A 18 -16.48 0.93 7.40
N LYS A 19 -16.04 0.57 6.20
CA LYS A 19 -15.43 -0.75 5.92
C LYS A 19 -13.92 -0.81 6.20
N HIS A 20 -13.29 0.31 6.49
CA HIS A 20 -11.86 0.38 6.77
C HIS A 20 -11.61 1.03 8.12
N SER A 21 -10.84 0.38 8.97
CA SER A 21 -10.42 0.92 10.27
C SER A 21 -8.91 1.08 10.32
N PHE A 22 -8.43 2.30 10.50
CA PHE A 22 -7.01 2.64 10.61
C PHE A 22 -6.55 2.84 12.06
N GLU A 23 -7.31 2.35 13.04
CA GLU A 23 -6.89 2.41 14.43
C GLU A 23 -5.61 1.58 14.65
N SER A 24 -4.69 2.12 15.45
CA SER A 24 -3.42 1.45 15.76
C SER A 24 -3.61 0.23 16.68
N SER A 25 -4.72 0.17 17.39
CA SER A 25 -5.09 -0.95 18.26
C SER A 25 -6.53 -1.37 17.95
N GLY A 26 -6.71 -2.61 17.54
CA GLY A 26 -8.02 -3.14 17.15
C GLY A 26 -8.48 -2.72 15.76
N GLY A 27 -7.65 -2.01 15.00
CA GLY A 27 -7.91 -1.69 13.61
C GLY A 27 -7.62 -2.85 12.66
N HIS A 28 -7.78 -2.59 11.38
CA HIS A 28 -7.58 -3.58 10.33
C HIS A 28 -6.09 -3.81 10.02
N THR A 29 -5.80 -4.92 9.38
CA THR A 29 -4.47 -5.26 8.88
C THR A 29 -4.36 -4.88 7.41
N PHE A 30 -3.37 -4.03 7.09
CA PHE A 30 -3.06 -3.63 5.74
C PHE A 30 -1.75 -4.25 5.29
N LYS A 31 -1.64 -4.53 3.99
CA LYS A 31 -0.41 -5.03 3.37
C LYS A 31 0.00 -4.15 2.21
N LEU A 32 1.29 -4.21 1.88
CA LEU A 32 1.88 -3.56 0.72
C LEU A 32 2.49 -4.62 -0.19
N ALA A 33 1.92 -4.80 -1.38
CA ALA A 33 2.44 -5.68 -2.42
C ALA A 33 3.17 -4.88 -3.49
N LEU A 34 4.20 -5.48 -4.10
CA LEU A 34 5.04 -4.88 -5.14
C LEU A 34 4.68 -5.44 -6.51
N PHE A 35 4.68 -4.59 -7.51
CA PHE A 35 4.28 -4.92 -8.88
C PHE A 35 5.36 -4.52 -9.88
N ASP A 36 5.45 -5.28 -10.97
CA ASP A 36 6.37 -4.98 -12.07
C ASP A 36 5.78 -3.94 -13.05
N SER A 37 6.54 -3.63 -14.10
CA SER A 37 6.15 -2.61 -15.09
C SER A 37 5.00 -3.03 -16.02
N ASP A 38 4.62 -4.31 -16.04
CA ASP A 38 3.51 -4.80 -16.85
C ASP A 38 2.15 -4.62 -16.17
N ALA A 39 2.16 -4.30 -14.87
CA ALA A 39 0.95 -4.03 -14.13
C ALA A 39 0.21 -2.78 -14.62
N SER A 40 -1.12 -2.85 -14.60
CA SER A 40 -2.01 -1.73 -14.89
C SER A 40 -2.82 -1.40 -13.64
N LEU A 41 -2.32 -0.45 -12.85
CA LEU A 41 -2.87 -0.09 -11.54
C LEU A 41 -3.10 1.41 -11.44
N GLY A 42 -4.18 1.80 -10.78
CA GLY A 42 -4.52 3.21 -10.58
C GLY A 42 -5.82 3.40 -9.79
N ALA A 43 -6.45 4.56 -9.95
CA ALA A 43 -7.68 4.90 -9.22
C ALA A 43 -8.84 3.91 -9.42
N ALA A 44 -8.89 3.21 -10.54
CA ALA A 44 -9.93 2.25 -10.86
C ALA A 44 -9.67 0.84 -10.32
N THR A 45 -8.50 0.60 -9.70
CA THR A 45 -8.17 -0.68 -9.08
C THR A 45 -9.05 -0.89 -7.84
N THR A 46 -9.72 -2.04 -7.77
CA THR A 46 -10.66 -2.36 -6.68
C THR A 46 -10.08 -3.35 -5.69
N ASP A 47 -9.25 -4.28 -6.18
CA ASP A 47 -8.79 -5.42 -5.39
C ASP A 47 -7.33 -5.74 -5.66
N TYR A 48 -6.67 -6.32 -4.67
CA TYR A 48 -5.39 -6.97 -4.86
C TYR A 48 -5.58 -8.29 -5.63
N SER A 49 -4.69 -8.53 -6.56
CA SER A 49 -4.51 -9.82 -7.21
C SER A 49 -3.02 -10.11 -7.38
N THR A 50 -2.67 -11.35 -7.61
CA THR A 50 -1.29 -11.76 -7.89
C THR A 50 -0.84 -11.47 -9.31
N SER A 51 -1.74 -10.93 -10.16
CA SER A 51 -1.41 -10.58 -11.54
C SER A 51 -0.38 -9.47 -11.58
N GLU A 52 0.73 -9.72 -12.24
CA GLU A 52 1.86 -8.78 -12.35
C GLU A 52 2.50 -8.38 -11.01
N GLU A 53 2.20 -9.11 -9.92
CA GLU A 53 2.99 -9.04 -8.70
C GLU A 53 4.40 -9.56 -9.00
N ILE A 54 5.43 -8.95 -8.41
CA ILE A 54 6.81 -9.35 -8.71
C ILE A 54 7.05 -10.82 -8.38
N THR A 55 7.70 -11.53 -9.30
CA THR A 55 8.04 -12.97 -9.19
C THR A 55 9.54 -13.22 -9.18
N ASN A 56 10.35 -12.20 -9.46
CA ASN A 56 11.81 -12.30 -9.55
C ASN A 56 12.47 -12.16 -8.16
N THR A 57 11.96 -12.92 -7.19
CA THR A 57 12.29 -12.74 -5.77
C THR A 57 13.12 -13.88 -5.18
N SER A 58 13.67 -14.76 -6.00
CA SER A 58 14.46 -15.91 -5.54
C SER A 58 15.60 -15.47 -4.63
N GLY A 59 15.65 -16.02 -3.41
CA GLY A 59 16.64 -15.64 -2.41
C GLY A 59 16.43 -14.26 -1.78
N SER A 60 15.30 -13.62 -2.05
CA SER A 60 14.94 -12.31 -1.51
C SER A 60 14.06 -12.42 -0.26
N ALA A 61 13.98 -11.33 0.49
CA ALA A 61 13.10 -11.21 1.65
C ALA A 61 11.63 -10.95 1.26
N TYR A 62 11.32 -10.73 -0.02
CA TYR A 62 9.94 -10.51 -0.48
C TYR A 62 9.17 -11.83 -0.59
N SER A 63 7.93 -11.82 -0.13
CA SER A 63 6.98 -12.93 -0.31
C SER A 63 5.71 -12.43 -0.97
N ALA A 64 5.08 -13.27 -1.80
CA ALA A 64 3.81 -12.95 -2.46
C ALA A 64 2.75 -12.49 -1.44
N GLY A 65 1.96 -11.50 -1.81
CA GLY A 65 1.04 -10.80 -0.92
C GLY A 65 1.67 -9.60 -0.23
N GLY A 66 2.98 -9.47 -0.27
CA GLY A 66 3.71 -8.32 0.27
C GLY A 66 3.89 -8.31 1.78
N ALA A 67 4.38 -7.18 2.30
CA ALA A 67 4.66 -6.96 3.71
C ALA A 67 3.42 -6.46 4.46
N THR A 68 3.23 -6.93 5.68
CA THR A 68 2.25 -6.34 6.61
C THR A 68 2.71 -4.96 7.04
N LEU A 69 1.84 -3.98 6.93
CA LEU A 69 2.11 -2.60 7.31
C LEU A 69 1.84 -2.37 8.79
N THR A 70 2.66 -1.52 9.41
CA THR A 70 2.42 -1.02 10.77
C THR A 70 1.72 0.33 10.67
N ASN A 71 0.47 0.39 11.12
CA ASN A 71 -0.35 1.59 11.08
C ASN A 71 0.02 2.54 12.23
N SER A 72 0.14 3.82 11.94
CA SER A 72 0.42 4.85 12.96
C SER A 72 -0.82 5.29 13.75
N GLY A 73 -2.00 4.80 13.37
CA GLY A 73 -3.28 5.24 13.93
C GLY A 73 -3.85 6.46 13.21
N VAL A 74 -5.01 6.91 13.67
CA VAL A 74 -5.69 8.09 13.14
C VAL A 74 -5.41 9.30 14.03
N SER A 75 -5.10 10.42 13.43
CA SER A 75 -4.87 11.69 14.12
C SER A 75 -5.63 12.82 13.44
N LEU A 76 -5.91 13.87 14.22
CA LEU A 76 -6.53 15.11 13.74
C LEU A 76 -5.64 16.29 14.08
N SER A 77 -5.31 17.10 13.08
CA SER A 77 -4.61 18.36 13.26
C SER A 77 -5.40 19.46 12.53
N SER A 78 -5.88 20.43 13.31
CA SER A 78 -6.81 21.46 12.83
C SER A 78 -8.04 20.81 12.18
N THR A 79 -8.24 20.95 10.87
CA THR A 79 -9.39 20.41 10.11
C THR A 79 -9.05 19.16 9.32
N THR A 80 -7.80 18.67 9.39
CA THR A 80 -7.34 17.53 8.59
C THR A 80 -7.18 16.30 9.46
N ALA A 81 -7.96 15.26 9.17
CA ALA A 81 -7.75 13.92 9.70
C ALA A 81 -6.75 13.18 8.81
N PHE A 82 -5.86 12.39 9.41
CA PHE A 82 -4.84 11.68 8.66
C PHE A 82 -4.43 10.37 9.33
N THR A 83 -3.89 9.48 8.52
CA THR A 83 -3.24 8.23 8.95
C THR A 83 -2.04 7.94 8.05
N ASP A 84 -1.09 7.18 8.56
CA ASP A 84 0.11 6.80 7.84
C ASP A 84 0.61 5.42 8.30
N PHE A 85 1.66 4.92 7.66
CA PHE A 85 2.30 3.66 8.00
C PHE A 85 3.79 3.86 8.23
N SER A 86 4.39 2.96 9.00
CA SER A 86 5.84 2.89 9.14
C SER A 86 6.49 2.41 7.85
N ASP A 87 7.72 2.86 7.60
CA ASP A 87 8.51 2.45 6.44
C ASP A 87 8.63 0.93 6.33
N VAL A 88 8.67 0.43 5.09
CA VAL A 88 8.87 -0.99 4.79
C VAL A 88 10.29 -1.18 4.26
N THR A 89 11.04 -2.09 4.87
CA THR A 89 12.41 -2.40 4.48
C THR A 89 12.56 -3.90 4.18
N TYR A 90 13.07 -4.21 3.01
CA TYR A 90 13.47 -5.55 2.61
C TYR A 90 15.00 -5.62 2.61
N THR A 91 15.56 -6.42 3.49
CA THR A 91 16.99 -6.73 3.52
C THR A 91 17.29 -7.94 2.65
N SER A 92 18.50 -8.04 2.12
CA SER A 92 18.87 -9.11 1.16
C SER A 92 17.92 -9.17 -0.04
N ALA A 93 17.49 -8.01 -0.49
CA ALA A 93 16.56 -7.90 -1.61
C ALA A 93 17.28 -8.13 -2.95
N SER A 94 16.65 -8.93 -3.81
CA SER A 94 17.08 -9.18 -5.18
C SER A 94 15.84 -9.26 -6.04
N PHE A 95 15.30 -8.09 -6.43
CA PHE A 95 14.11 -7.98 -7.27
C PHE A 95 14.03 -6.62 -7.94
N THR A 96 13.15 -6.52 -8.93
CA THR A 96 12.78 -5.27 -9.60
C THR A 96 11.30 -5.03 -9.42
N ALA A 97 10.92 -3.81 -9.02
CA ALA A 97 9.53 -3.38 -8.88
C ALA A 97 9.32 -2.00 -9.51
N ASN A 98 8.14 -1.74 -10.07
CA ASN A 98 7.75 -0.49 -10.70
C ASN A 98 6.74 0.30 -9.86
N GLY A 99 6.04 -0.38 -8.97
CA GLY A 99 5.07 0.25 -8.08
C GLY A 99 4.62 -0.65 -6.95
N ALA A 100 3.74 -0.13 -6.11
CA ALA A 100 3.18 -0.82 -4.96
C ALA A 100 1.69 -0.58 -4.82
N MET A 101 1.00 -1.52 -4.18
CA MET A 101 -0.40 -1.40 -3.78
C MET A 101 -0.51 -1.61 -2.27
N ILE A 102 -1.24 -0.70 -1.62
CA ILE A 102 -1.72 -0.90 -0.25
C ILE A 102 -3.13 -1.47 -0.34
N TYR A 103 -3.38 -2.57 0.35
CA TYR A 103 -4.71 -3.19 0.39
C TYR A 103 -5.04 -3.67 1.80
N ASN A 104 -6.35 -3.78 2.09
CA ASN A 104 -6.86 -4.19 3.38
C ASN A 104 -7.14 -5.70 3.39
N THR A 105 -6.61 -6.41 4.39
CA THR A 105 -6.83 -7.85 4.56
C THR A 105 -7.92 -8.19 5.57
N THR A 106 -8.59 -7.17 6.16
CA THR A 106 -9.53 -7.36 7.28
C THR A 106 -10.80 -6.52 7.11
N THR A 107 -11.21 -6.21 5.87
CA THR A 107 -12.32 -5.30 5.59
C THR A 107 -13.62 -5.72 6.27
N ASP A 108 -14.24 -4.82 7.01
CA ASP A 108 -15.52 -5.06 7.68
C ASP A 108 -16.70 -4.95 6.70
N GLY A 109 -17.41 -6.07 6.50
CA GLY A 109 -18.57 -6.11 5.60
C GLY A 109 -18.26 -5.76 4.15
N GLY A 110 -16.99 -5.83 3.77
CA GLY A 110 -16.53 -5.65 2.40
C GLY A 110 -16.42 -6.97 1.66
N SER A 111 -15.69 -6.94 0.52
CA SER A 111 -15.40 -8.14 -0.27
C SER A 111 -14.39 -9.06 0.42
N GLY A 112 -13.81 -8.64 1.53
CA GLY A 112 -13.06 -9.53 2.39
C GLY A 112 -11.61 -9.12 2.60
N THR A 113 -10.67 -9.71 1.87
CA THR A 113 -9.25 -9.69 2.22
C THR A 113 -8.36 -9.03 1.17
N THR A 114 -8.94 -8.34 0.19
CA THR A 114 -8.23 -7.86 -1.00
C THR A 114 -8.53 -6.41 -1.38
N ASP A 115 -9.37 -5.70 -0.63
CA ASP A 115 -9.85 -4.36 -1.01
C ASP A 115 -8.69 -3.37 -1.12
N ALA A 116 -8.48 -2.84 -2.33
CA ALA A 116 -7.39 -1.92 -2.64
C ALA A 116 -7.63 -0.54 -2.01
N VAL A 117 -6.59 0.01 -1.39
CA VAL A 117 -6.62 1.32 -0.72
C VAL A 117 -5.92 2.38 -1.56
N ALA A 118 -4.67 2.14 -1.90
CA ALA A 118 -3.84 3.12 -2.61
C ALA A 118 -2.84 2.44 -3.53
N ILE A 119 -2.56 3.10 -4.65
CA ILE A 119 -1.52 2.72 -5.61
C ILE A 119 -0.39 3.74 -5.54
N ILE A 120 0.85 3.26 -5.53
CA ILE A 120 2.06 4.07 -5.48
C ILE A 120 2.91 3.71 -6.70
N ALA A 121 3.05 4.63 -7.64
CA ALA A 121 3.94 4.48 -8.79
C ALA A 121 5.35 4.94 -8.42
N PHE A 122 6.36 4.15 -8.76
CA PHE A 122 7.77 4.54 -8.54
C PHE A 122 8.33 5.38 -9.70
N GLY A 123 7.58 5.51 -10.80
CA GLY A 123 7.94 6.29 -11.98
C GLY A 123 8.91 5.59 -12.92
N CYS A 124 9.61 4.56 -12.46
CA CYS A 124 10.48 3.68 -13.25
C CYS A 124 10.78 2.42 -12.44
N ASP A 125 11.40 1.45 -13.07
CA ASP A 125 11.87 0.25 -12.41
C ASP A 125 12.88 0.59 -11.32
N LYS A 126 12.66 0.06 -10.14
CA LYS A 126 13.57 0.10 -8.99
C LYS A 126 14.10 -1.29 -8.72
N THR A 127 15.39 -1.45 -8.80
CA THR A 127 16.05 -2.76 -8.67
C THR A 127 16.95 -2.77 -7.45
N ALA A 128 16.81 -3.82 -6.64
CA ALA A 128 17.80 -4.20 -5.64
C ALA A 128 18.50 -5.48 -6.09
N SER A 129 19.79 -5.57 -5.86
CA SER A 129 20.61 -6.74 -6.15
C SER A 129 21.44 -7.08 -4.92
N ASN A 130 20.98 -8.08 -4.18
CA ASN A 130 21.57 -8.51 -2.90
C ASN A 130 21.80 -7.33 -1.92
N GLY A 131 20.81 -6.46 -1.83
CA GLY A 131 20.90 -5.21 -1.07
C GLY A 131 19.65 -4.91 -0.26
N THR A 132 19.46 -3.65 0.10
CA THR A 132 18.28 -3.17 0.82
C THR A 132 17.35 -2.45 -0.15
N PHE A 133 16.07 -2.82 -0.12
CA PHE A 133 15.00 -2.11 -0.79
C PHE A 133 14.09 -1.50 0.27
N LYS A 134 13.98 -0.18 0.29
CA LYS A 134 13.19 0.54 1.28
C LYS A 134 12.08 1.35 0.62
N ILE A 135 10.88 1.27 1.19
CA ILE A 135 9.76 2.15 0.86
C ILE A 135 9.58 3.08 2.05
N GLU A 136 9.87 4.34 1.83
CA GLU A 136 9.69 5.40 2.83
C GLU A 136 8.32 6.04 2.65
N PHE A 137 7.52 5.97 3.70
CA PHE A 137 6.28 6.72 3.75
C PHE A 137 6.56 8.18 4.12
N PRO A 138 5.67 9.12 3.74
CA PRO A 138 5.82 10.51 4.13
C PRO A 138 5.75 10.68 5.66
N ALA A 139 5.98 11.88 6.15
CA ALA A 139 5.78 12.18 7.56
C ALA A 139 4.30 12.04 7.92
N ALA A 140 4.01 11.42 9.08
CA ALA A 140 2.65 11.23 9.59
C ALA A 140 2.12 12.54 10.17
N ASP A 141 1.78 13.48 9.31
CA ASP A 141 1.24 14.79 9.67
C ASP A 141 0.14 15.25 8.69
N ALA A 142 -0.56 16.32 9.03
CA ALA A 142 -1.68 16.83 8.24
C ALA A 142 -1.31 17.34 6.83
N SER A 143 -0.02 17.53 6.55
CA SER A 143 0.45 18.04 5.26
C SER A 143 1.00 16.95 4.35
N ASN A 144 1.51 15.85 4.92
CA ASN A 144 2.30 14.88 4.19
C ASN A 144 1.76 13.45 4.24
N ALA A 145 1.05 13.04 5.29
CA ALA A 145 0.60 11.66 5.50
C ALA A 145 -0.04 11.03 4.25
N ILE A 146 0.12 9.71 4.10
CA ILE A 146 -0.29 8.99 2.89
C ILE A 146 -1.81 9.07 2.65
N ILE A 147 -2.62 9.13 3.71
CA ILE A 147 -4.08 9.30 3.60
C ILE A 147 -4.48 10.50 4.46
N ARG A 148 -5.15 11.47 3.83
CA ARG A 148 -5.62 12.70 4.46
C ARG A 148 -7.03 13.03 4.03
N LEU A 149 -7.83 13.49 4.98
CA LEU A 149 -9.18 14.05 4.76
C LEU A 149 -9.17 15.47 5.32
N ALA A 150 -9.20 16.43 4.42
CA ALA A 150 -9.17 17.86 4.74
C ALA A 150 -10.53 18.51 4.52
#